data_fef130a3aff1ca6505f4b1ef5e1cd18a
#
_entry.id   fef130a3aff1ca6505f4b1ef5e1cd18a
#
_cell.length_a   1.000
_cell.length_b   1.000
_cell.length_c   1.000
_cell.angle_alpha   90.00
_cell.angle_beta   90.00
_cell.angle_gamma   90.00
#
_symmetry.space_group_name_H-M   'P 1'
#
loop_
_entity.id
_entity.type
_entity.pdbx_description
1 polymer ?
#
loop_
_entity_poly.entity_id
_entity_poly.type
_entity_poly.pdbx_seq_one_letter_code
_entity_poly.pdbx_strand_id
1 'polypeptide(L)'
;MDFEIVNPDGLLADHIQAIWSAKVSCGQAVSKPLYCDGGSGVMFVLQGQVSLEGKTYGESVMYQPYSRVTKNITISCEAQLCGVRFHPGMQFSFLEELVEANRESHQDVFCFEPSEVLGKQLSEYQNHSKRIALLMDWCLEAVSQIAMDGERAKLIHLAQDGKIGESFGENQRQVERKFKHWVGMSPKHFQRLRRVHASIQELRDNPELSLAELAAYQGFSDQAHMTREFKNFALITPGQFSRRLKQK
;
A
#
# COMPACT_ATOMS: atom_id res chain seq x y z
N MET A 1 4.30 -11.64 -16.34
CA MET A 1 4.80 -10.53 -15.50
C MET A 1 5.80 -11.12 -14.54
N ASP A 2 7.03 -10.70 -14.65
CA ASP A 2 8.12 -11.00 -13.73
C ASP A 2 8.10 -9.98 -12.60
N PHE A 3 8.35 -10.41 -11.35
CA PHE A 3 8.10 -9.58 -10.18
C PHE A 3 8.92 -10.05 -8.99
N GLU A 4 9.68 -9.13 -8.40
CA GLU A 4 10.45 -9.37 -7.17
C GLU A 4 9.99 -8.38 -6.10
N ILE A 5 9.82 -8.86 -4.87
CA ILE A 5 9.41 -8.08 -3.71
C ILE A 5 10.25 -8.45 -2.50
N VAL A 6 10.63 -7.43 -1.73
CA VAL A 6 11.37 -7.58 -0.48
C VAL A 6 10.64 -6.80 0.61
N ASN A 7 10.44 -7.43 1.75
CA ASN A 7 9.98 -6.80 2.98
C ASN A 7 11.23 -6.42 3.77
N PRO A 8 11.56 -5.14 3.91
CA PRO A 8 12.76 -4.71 4.63
C PRO A 8 12.70 -5.06 6.11
N ASP A 9 13.86 -5.25 6.71
CA ASP A 9 14.08 -5.43 8.14
C ASP A 9 14.80 -4.22 8.76
N GLY A 10 15.16 -4.31 10.04
CA GLY A 10 15.90 -3.28 10.76
C GLY A 10 15.19 -1.92 10.76
N LEU A 11 15.94 -0.85 10.47
CA LEU A 11 15.45 0.54 10.51
C LEU A 11 14.32 0.83 9.54
N LEU A 12 14.24 0.10 8.43
CA LEU A 12 13.20 0.29 7.42
C LEU A 12 11.88 -0.41 7.78
N ALA A 13 11.91 -1.43 8.62
CA ALA A 13 10.74 -2.27 8.92
C ALA A 13 9.53 -1.50 9.44
N ASP A 14 9.75 -0.42 10.21
CA ASP A 14 8.67 0.39 10.77
C ASP A 14 8.05 1.35 9.74
N HIS A 15 8.79 1.69 8.68
CA HIS A 15 8.38 2.66 7.67
C HIS A 15 7.89 1.99 6.37
N ILE A 16 8.61 0.96 5.94
CA ILE A 16 8.46 0.35 4.62
C ILE A 16 7.81 -1.02 4.74
N GLN A 17 6.68 -1.17 4.10
CA GLN A 17 5.96 -2.43 4.00
C GLN A 17 6.59 -3.37 2.97
N ALA A 18 6.99 -2.81 1.83
CA ALA A 18 7.62 -3.54 0.75
C ALA A 18 8.40 -2.63 -0.21
N ILE A 19 9.48 -3.16 -0.77
CA ILE A 19 10.19 -2.63 -1.93
C ILE A 19 10.06 -3.66 -3.05
N TRP A 20 9.72 -3.23 -4.25
CA TRP A 20 9.39 -4.15 -5.33
C TRP A 20 9.87 -3.67 -6.70
N SER A 21 10.06 -4.61 -7.62
CA SER A 21 10.34 -4.34 -9.02
C SER A 21 9.56 -5.33 -9.89
N ALA A 22 9.07 -4.85 -11.03
CA ALA A 22 8.21 -5.62 -11.93
C ALA A 22 8.55 -5.34 -13.39
N LYS A 23 8.42 -6.39 -14.22
CA LYS A 23 8.53 -6.32 -15.68
C LYS A 23 7.38 -7.09 -16.31
N VAL A 24 6.65 -6.44 -17.21
CA VAL A 24 5.60 -7.07 -18.00
C VAL A 24 6.22 -7.56 -19.30
N SER A 25 6.23 -8.88 -19.52
CA SER A 25 6.74 -9.47 -20.76
C SER A 25 5.81 -9.15 -21.94
N CYS A 26 6.32 -9.29 -23.13
CA CYS A 26 5.61 -9.06 -24.40
C CYS A 26 4.28 -9.85 -24.50
N GLY A 27 3.26 -9.26 -25.07
CA GLY A 27 1.99 -9.91 -25.40
C GLY A 27 0.75 -9.09 -25.08
N GLN A 28 0.39 -8.92 -23.83
CA GLN A 28 -0.82 -8.20 -23.43
C GLN A 28 -0.63 -7.35 -22.18
N ALA A 29 -1.39 -6.25 -22.10
CA ALA A 29 -1.48 -5.45 -20.90
C ALA A 29 -2.04 -6.29 -19.72
N VAL A 30 -1.55 -6.03 -18.53
CA VAL A 30 -1.93 -6.74 -17.30
C VAL A 30 -2.78 -5.85 -16.44
N SER A 31 -4.02 -6.26 -16.17
CA SER A 31 -4.89 -5.59 -15.21
C SER A 31 -4.94 -6.36 -13.89
N LYS A 32 -4.73 -5.63 -12.79
CA LYS A 32 -4.74 -6.20 -11.44
C LYS A 32 -5.45 -5.29 -10.44
N PRO A 33 -6.14 -5.84 -9.44
CA PRO A 33 -6.61 -5.05 -8.31
C PRO A 33 -5.44 -4.68 -7.39
N LEU A 34 -5.37 -3.40 -7.02
CA LEU A 34 -4.57 -2.89 -5.92
C LEU A 34 -5.45 -2.86 -4.67
N TYR A 35 -5.38 -3.93 -3.89
CA TYR A 35 -6.15 -4.03 -2.66
C TYR A 35 -5.70 -2.97 -1.66
N CYS A 36 -6.66 -2.23 -1.10
CA CYS A 36 -6.36 -1.22 -0.11
C CYS A 36 -5.86 -1.86 1.21
N ASP A 37 -4.79 -1.33 1.76
CA ASP A 37 -4.14 -1.75 3.00
C ASP A 37 -3.95 -0.59 3.99
N GLY A 38 -4.37 0.63 3.58
CA GLY A 38 -4.18 1.87 4.32
C GLY A 38 -2.81 2.51 4.14
N GLY A 39 -1.88 1.85 3.48
CA GLY A 39 -0.56 2.38 3.16
C GLY A 39 -0.59 3.34 1.98
N SER A 40 0.52 4.05 1.80
CA SER A 40 0.82 4.87 0.63
C SER A 40 2.01 4.27 -0.13
N GLY A 41 2.40 4.84 -1.27
CA GLY A 41 3.54 4.32 -2.01
C GLY A 41 4.08 5.28 -3.06
N VAL A 42 5.30 5.02 -3.47
CA VAL A 42 5.92 5.66 -4.63
C VAL A 42 6.18 4.59 -5.68
N MET A 43 5.76 4.85 -6.91
CA MET A 43 5.98 3.97 -8.05
C MET A 43 6.73 4.74 -9.14
N PHE A 44 7.80 4.15 -9.61
CA PHE A 44 8.57 4.61 -10.75
C PHE A 44 8.11 3.83 -11.99
N VAL A 45 7.60 4.52 -12.99
CA VAL A 45 7.33 3.99 -14.32
C VAL A 45 8.58 4.24 -15.15
N LEU A 46 9.41 3.20 -15.31
CA LEU A 46 10.72 3.30 -15.96
C LEU A 46 10.61 3.11 -17.47
N GLN A 47 9.60 2.39 -17.92
CA GLN A 47 9.28 2.13 -19.32
C GLN A 47 7.80 1.78 -19.45
N GLY A 48 7.18 2.18 -20.57
CA GLY A 48 5.79 1.87 -20.86
C GLY A 48 4.79 2.80 -20.17
N GLN A 49 3.61 2.28 -19.87
CA GLN A 49 2.51 3.08 -19.32
C GLN A 49 1.74 2.32 -18.25
N VAL A 50 1.17 3.08 -17.32
CA VAL A 50 0.28 2.61 -16.29
C VAL A 50 -1.03 3.38 -16.34
N SER A 51 -2.15 2.69 -16.36
CA SER A 51 -3.48 3.30 -16.25
C SER A 51 -4.07 3.01 -14.88
N LEU A 52 -4.51 4.05 -14.19
CA LEU A 52 -5.16 3.97 -12.89
C LEU A 52 -6.43 4.79 -12.93
N GLU A 53 -7.58 4.16 -12.66
CA GLU A 53 -8.91 4.81 -12.67
C GLU A 53 -9.20 5.64 -13.94
N GLY A 54 -8.80 5.11 -15.09
CA GLY A 54 -9.03 5.75 -16.40
C GLY A 54 -8.04 6.84 -16.80
N LYS A 55 -7.08 7.18 -15.92
CA LYS A 55 -5.96 8.07 -16.26
C LYS A 55 -4.73 7.24 -16.60
N THR A 56 -4.01 7.63 -17.65
CA THR A 56 -2.79 6.93 -18.11
C THR A 56 -1.57 7.80 -17.85
N TYR A 57 -0.54 7.18 -17.29
CA TYR A 57 0.73 7.78 -16.90
C TYR A 57 1.85 7.05 -17.64
N GLY A 58 2.72 7.80 -18.30
CA GLY A 58 3.95 7.31 -18.93
C GLY A 58 5.11 7.25 -17.94
N GLU A 59 6.34 7.34 -18.47
CA GLU A 59 7.55 7.37 -17.67
C GLU A 59 7.52 8.55 -16.70
N SER A 60 7.42 8.25 -15.42
CA SER A 60 7.21 9.23 -14.35
C SER A 60 7.39 8.60 -12.97
N VAL A 61 7.46 9.43 -11.95
CA VAL A 61 7.32 9.00 -10.56
C VAL A 61 5.92 9.35 -10.09
N MET A 62 5.23 8.37 -9.55
CA MET A 62 3.87 8.47 -9.08
C MET A 62 3.82 8.27 -7.57
N TYR A 63 3.38 9.27 -6.82
CA TYR A 63 2.99 9.07 -5.44
C TYR A 63 1.53 8.61 -5.40
N GLN A 64 1.30 7.49 -4.76
CA GLN A 64 -0.01 6.91 -4.50
C GLN A 64 -0.37 7.12 -3.03
N PRO A 65 -1.24 8.09 -2.71
CA PRO A 65 -1.72 8.23 -1.34
C PRO A 65 -2.49 6.99 -0.91
N TYR A 66 -2.75 6.88 0.39
CA TYR A 66 -3.60 5.81 0.90
C TYR A 66 -4.95 5.79 0.17
N SER A 67 -5.48 4.59 -0.04
CA SER A 67 -6.81 4.40 -0.60
C SER A 67 -7.75 3.77 0.43
N ARG A 68 -9.01 4.15 0.41
CA ARG A 68 -10.07 3.57 1.25
C ARG A 68 -10.74 2.38 0.60
N VAL A 69 -10.54 2.21 -0.69
CA VAL A 69 -11.12 1.13 -1.50
C VAL A 69 -10.08 0.59 -2.47
N THR A 70 -10.28 -0.63 -2.92
CA THR A 70 -9.47 -1.25 -3.96
C THR A 70 -9.60 -0.47 -5.27
N LYS A 71 -8.48 -0.25 -5.94
CA LYS A 71 -8.39 0.35 -7.27
C LYS A 71 -7.91 -0.69 -8.28
N ASN A 72 -8.21 -0.49 -9.55
CA ASN A 72 -7.66 -1.32 -10.61
C ASN A 72 -6.51 -0.59 -11.31
N ILE A 73 -5.40 -1.28 -11.46
CA ILE A 73 -4.25 -0.82 -12.24
C ILE A 73 -4.13 -1.66 -13.51
N THR A 74 -3.94 -1.00 -14.64
CA THR A 74 -3.59 -1.65 -15.90
C THR A 74 -2.21 -1.22 -16.31
N ILE A 75 -1.34 -2.19 -16.56
CA ILE A 75 0.07 -2.00 -16.89
C ILE A 75 0.25 -2.43 -18.34
N SER A 76 0.84 -1.57 -19.17
CA SER A 76 1.04 -1.87 -20.58
C SER A 76 2.00 -3.03 -20.78
N CYS A 77 1.97 -3.62 -21.97
CA CYS A 77 2.98 -4.55 -22.46
C CYS A 77 4.38 -3.90 -22.40
N GLU A 78 5.38 -4.69 -22.07
CA GLU A 78 6.80 -4.32 -21.96
C GLU A 78 7.10 -3.24 -20.88
N ALA A 79 6.14 -2.90 -20.05
CA ALA A 79 6.34 -1.95 -18.98
C ALA A 79 7.33 -2.47 -17.93
N GLN A 80 8.16 -1.55 -17.43
CA GLN A 80 9.08 -1.78 -16.33
C GLN A 80 8.79 -0.80 -15.21
N LEU A 81 8.58 -1.33 -14.03
CA LEU A 81 8.13 -0.61 -12.85
C LEU A 81 8.95 -1.01 -11.63
N CYS A 82 9.15 -0.10 -10.73
CA CYS A 82 9.59 -0.42 -9.38
C CYS A 82 9.00 0.58 -8.38
N GLY A 83 9.12 0.28 -7.09
CA GLY A 83 8.57 1.21 -6.12
C GLY A 83 8.69 0.76 -4.68
N VAL A 84 8.19 1.63 -3.82
CA VAL A 84 8.20 1.48 -2.37
C VAL A 84 6.77 1.59 -1.86
N ARG A 85 6.40 0.67 -0.98
CA ARG A 85 5.14 0.69 -0.25
C ARG A 85 5.39 1.02 1.20
N PHE A 86 4.82 2.11 1.69
CA PHE A 86 4.93 2.55 3.08
C PHE A 86 3.85 1.92 3.94
N HIS A 87 4.19 1.67 5.20
CA HIS A 87 3.17 1.38 6.20
C HIS A 87 2.20 2.56 6.36
N PRO A 88 0.96 2.32 6.80
CA PRO A 88 -0.02 3.37 6.99
C PRO A 88 0.50 4.52 7.84
N GLY A 89 0.47 5.73 7.30
CA GLY A 89 0.94 6.93 7.99
C GLY A 89 2.46 7.05 8.18
N MET A 90 3.27 6.18 7.56
CA MET A 90 4.74 6.15 7.72
C MET A 90 5.50 6.66 6.49
N GLN A 91 4.84 7.36 5.57
CA GLN A 91 5.50 7.99 4.44
C GLN A 91 6.52 9.04 4.90
N PHE A 92 7.49 9.32 4.04
CA PHE A 92 8.53 10.31 4.34
C PHE A 92 7.99 11.73 4.37
N SER A 93 8.61 12.59 5.16
CA SER A 93 8.16 13.98 5.39
C SER A 93 8.03 14.77 4.09
N PHE A 94 8.98 14.63 3.15
CA PHE A 94 8.90 15.32 1.86
C PHE A 94 7.70 14.88 1.01
N LEU A 95 7.23 13.64 1.16
CA LEU A 95 6.02 13.16 0.51
C LEU A 95 4.76 13.73 1.17
N GLU A 96 4.81 14.04 2.46
CA GLU A 96 3.74 14.74 3.17
C GLU A 96 3.58 16.18 2.67
N GLU A 97 4.69 16.89 2.48
CA GLU A 97 4.72 18.23 1.88
C GLU A 97 4.15 18.23 0.46
N LEU A 98 4.50 17.21 -0.35
CA LEU A 98 3.96 17.04 -1.69
C LEU A 98 2.45 16.81 -1.67
N VAL A 99 1.95 15.96 -0.76
CA VAL A 99 0.52 15.70 -0.58
C VAL A 99 -0.20 16.97 -0.15
N GLU A 100 0.36 17.73 0.80
CA GLU A 100 -0.20 18.97 1.29
C GLU A 100 -0.31 20.03 0.17
N ALA A 101 0.76 20.21 -0.61
CA ALA A 101 0.80 21.12 -1.74
C ALA A 101 -0.24 20.77 -2.85
N ASN A 102 -0.62 19.50 -2.95
CA ASN A 102 -1.56 19.01 -3.96
C ASN A 102 -2.98 18.75 -3.42
N ARG A 103 -3.25 19.05 -2.16
CA ARG A 103 -4.58 18.79 -1.53
C ARG A 103 -5.76 19.43 -2.27
N GLU A 104 -5.55 20.60 -2.87
CA GLU A 104 -6.58 21.32 -3.62
C GLU A 104 -6.86 20.71 -4.99
N SER A 105 -5.94 19.92 -5.54
CA SER A 105 -6.06 19.35 -6.88
C SER A 105 -7.05 18.19 -6.99
N HIS A 106 -7.56 17.65 -5.88
CA HIS A 106 -8.47 16.48 -5.83
C HIS A 106 -7.92 15.27 -6.62
N GLN A 107 -6.61 15.16 -6.78
CA GLN A 107 -5.99 14.05 -7.50
C GLN A 107 -5.68 12.90 -6.56
N ASP A 108 -6.10 11.71 -6.94
CA ASP A 108 -5.83 10.48 -6.19
C ASP A 108 -4.40 9.93 -6.42
N VAL A 109 -3.67 10.51 -7.36
CA VAL A 109 -2.29 10.17 -7.70
C VAL A 109 -1.57 11.43 -8.12
N PHE A 110 -0.41 11.67 -7.54
CA PHE A 110 0.45 12.81 -7.86
C PHE A 110 1.64 12.33 -8.66
N CYS A 111 1.83 12.90 -9.85
CA CYS A 111 3.06 12.73 -10.59
C CYS A 111 3.99 13.89 -10.26
N PHE A 112 5.24 13.58 -9.99
CA PHE A 112 6.31 14.55 -9.82
C PHE A 112 7.54 14.09 -10.60
N GLU A 113 8.35 15.05 -11.00
CA GLU A 113 9.60 14.71 -11.64
C GLU A 113 10.48 13.96 -10.63
N PRO A 114 11.04 12.81 -11.00
CA PRO A 114 11.97 12.13 -10.12
C PRO A 114 13.09 13.09 -9.77
N SER A 115 13.67 12.94 -8.60
CA SER A 115 15.06 13.39 -8.48
C SER A 115 15.73 12.78 -9.70
N GLU A 116 16.15 13.59 -10.66
CA GLU A 116 16.62 13.15 -11.99
C GLU A 116 17.65 12.02 -11.90
N VAL A 117 18.35 11.96 -10.79
CA VAL A 117 19.39 10.99 -10.49
C VAL A 117 18.81 9.58 -10.24
N LEU A 118 17.88 9.44 -9.30
CA LEU A 118 17.38 8.11 -8.91
C LEU A 118 16.58 7.44 -10.03
N GLY A 119 15.70 8.19 -10.70
CA GLY A 119 14.90 7.66 -11.82
C GLY A 119 15.78 7.20 -12.99
N LYS A 120 16.81 7.97 -13.33
CA LYS A 120 17.81 7.60 -14.36
C LYS A 120 18.59 6.35 -13.96
N GLN A 121 19.12 6.29 -12.74
CA GLN A 121 19.83 5.12 -12.23
C GLN A 121 18.96 3.85 -12.24
N LEU A 122 17.69 3.95 -11.81
CA LEU A 122 16.76 2.82 -11.85
C LEU A 122 16.49 2.32 -13.26
N SER A 123 16.45 3.23 -14.27
CA SER A 123 16.23 2.87 -15.67
C SER A 123 17.42 2.14 -16.30
N GLU A 124 18.66 2.44 -15.86
CA GLU A 124 19.88 1.79 -16.35
C GLU A 124 19.94 0.30 -16.00
N TYR A 125 19.29 -0.13 -14.93
CA TYR A 125 19.33 -1.52 -14.49
C TYR A 125 18.12 -2.31 -15.00
N GLN A 126 18.41 -3.46 -15.64
CA GLN A 126 17.37 -4.43 -16.07
C GLN A 126 17.08 -5.49 -14.99
N ASN A 127 17.92 -5.57 -13.96
CA ASN A 127 17.85 -6.57 -12.90
C ASN A 127 17.04 -6.03 -11.72
N HIS A 128 16.06 -6.81 -11.26
CA HIS A 128 15.19 -6.46 -10.15
C HIS A 128 15.97 -6.21 -8.85
N SER A 129 16.89 -7.09 -8.49
CA SER A 129 17.65 -7.00 -7.24
C SER A 129 18.48 -5.71 -7.15
N LYS A 130 19.05 -5.23 -8.29
CA LYS A 130 19.77 -3.95 -8.32
C LYS A 130 18.84 -2.76 -8.13
N ARG A 131 17.66 -2.77 -8.74
CA ARG A 131 16.63 -1.73 -8.52
C ARG A 131 16.17 -1.69 -7.08
N ILE A 132 15.92 -2.88 -6.50
CA ILE A 132 15.54 -3.00 -5.09
C ILE A 132 16.64 -2.48 -4.17
N ALA A 133 17.91 -2.81 -4.42
CA ALA A 133 19.04 -2.29 -3.65
C ALA A 133 19.12 -0.75 -3.69
N LEU A 134 19.01 -0.15 -4.87
CA LEU A 134 19.00 1.32 -5.01
C LEU A 134 17.82 1.96 -4.25
N LEU A 135 16.64 1.36 -4.31
CA LEU A 135 15.48 1.85 -3.56
C LEU A 135 15.68 1.67 -2.05
N MET A 136 16.34 0.61 -1.60
CA MET A 136 16.69 0.42 -0.19
C MET A 136 17.65 1.50 0.29
N ASP A 137 18.71 1.80 -0.47
CA ASP A 137 19.67 2.87 -0.14
C ASP A 137 18.98 4.23 -0.05
N TRP A 138 18.13 4.56 -1.02
CA TRP A 138 17.32 5.77 -1.00
C TRP A 138 16.39 5.86 0.22
N CYS A 139 15.74 4.75 0.60
CA CYS A 139 14.91 4.69 1.79
C CYS A 139 15.72 4.85 3.08
N LEU A 140 16.90 4.23 3.18
CA LEU A 140 17.79 4.35 4.34
C LEU A 140 18.25 5.80 4.53
N GLU A 141 18.64 6.47 3.45
CA GLU A 141 19.00 7.89 3.49
C GLU A 141 17.84 8.75 3.98
N ALA A 142 16.63 8.55 3.40
CA ALA A 142 15.43 9.28 3.80
C ALA A 142 15.06 9.05 5.27
N VAL A 143 15.08 7.80 5.75
CA VAL A 143 14.77 7.46 7.15
C VAL A 143 15.82 8.03 8.11
N SER A 144 17.09 8.08 7.73
CA SER A 144 18.17 8.64 8.56
C SER A 144 18.00 10.13 8.85
N GLN A 145 17.26 10.85 8.00
CA GLN A 145 16.97 12.28 8.13
C GLN A 145 15.68 12.58 8.89
N ILE A 146 14.87 11.55 9.17
CA ILE A 146 13.61 11.71 9.90
C ILE A 146 13.87 11.54 11.40
N ALA A 147 13.59 12.58 12.18
CA ALA A 147 13.44 12.42 13.62
C ALA A 147 12.25 11.47 13.87
N MET A 148 12.53 10.27 14.40
CA MET A 148 11.50 9.29 14.72
C MET A 148 10.43 9.92 15.62
N ASP A 149 9.25 10.16 15.07
CA ASP A 149 8.08 10.50 15.89
C ASP A 149 7.56 9.21 16.57
N GLY A 150 8.13 8.89 17.72
CA GLY A 150 7.78 7.69 18.48
C GLY A 150 6.32 7.65 18.90
N GLU A 151 5.65 8.80 18.99
CA GLU A 151 4.22 8.89 19.25
C GLU A 151 3.41 8.39 18.04
N ARG A 152 3.81 8.78 16.84
CA ARG A 152 3.18 8.36 15.58
C ARG A 152 3.26 6.86 15.37
N ALA A 153 4.47 6.29 15.48
CA ALA A 153 4.68 4.84 15.36
C ALA A 153 3.85 4.07 16.40
N LYS A 154 3.89 4.50 17.67
CA LYS A 154 3.11 3.90 18.74
C LYS A 154 1.60 3.95 18.49
N LEU A 155 1.05 5.07 18.02
CA LEU A 155 -0.38 5.19 17.70
C LEU A 155 -0.80 4.27 16.55
N ILE A 156 0.04 4.14 15.53
CA ILE A 156 -0.23 3.26 14.40
C ILE A 156 -0.24 1.80 14.84
N HIS A 157 0.73 1.36 15.65
CA HIS A 157 0.75 0.00 16.23
C HIS A 157 -0.49 -0.27 17.08
N LEU A 158 -0.87 0.65 17.95
CA LEU A 158 -2.08 0.52 18.78
C LEU A 158 -3.36 0.44 17.96
N ALA A 159 -3.41 1.16 16.84
CA ALA A 159 -4.53 1.07 15.91
C ALA A 159 -4.59 -0.29 15.20
N GLN A 160 -3.43 -0.85 14.85
CA GLN A 160 -3.33 -2.18 14.26
C GLN A 160 -3.86 -3.26 15.22
N ASP A 161 -3.54 -3.14 16.51
CA ASP A 161 -3.97 -4.06 17.57
C ASP A 161 -5.40 -3.83 18.06
N GLY A 162 -6.07 -2.78 17.60
CA GLY A 162 -7.41 -2.43 18.10
C GLY A 162 -7.43 -1.73 19.46
N LYS A 163 -6.27 -1.31 19.98
CA LYS A 163 -6.07 -0.82 21.36
C LYS A 163 -5.96 0.71 21.48
N ILE A 164 -6.34 1.46 20.47
CA ILE A 164 -6.22 2.93 20.47
C ILE A 164 -6.88 3.61 21.70
N GLY A 165 -7.91 2.98 22.28
CA GLY A 165 -8.62 3.51 23.45
C GLY A 165 -7.93 3.26 24.80
N GLU A 166 -6.91 2.40 24.86
CA GLU A 166 -6.38 1.89 26.12
C GLU A 166 -5.12 2.63 26.63
N SER A 167 -4.52 3.54 25.85
CA SER A 167 -3.09 3.76 26.02
C SER A 167 -2.60 5.17 26.24
N PHE A 168 -3.46 6.17 26.20
CA PHE A 168 -3.02 7.54 26.43
C PHE A 168 -3.88 8.19 27.49
N GLY A 169 -3.27 8.80 28.50
CA GLY A 169 -3.92 9.76 29.41
C GLY A 169 -4.45 11.00 28.67
N GLU A 170 -4.48 10.94 27.33
CA GLU A 170 -5.02 11.96 26.43
C GLU A 170 -6.50 11.72 26.15
N ASN A 171 -7.21 12.79 25.85
CA ASN A 171 -8.59 12.72 25.42
C ASN A 171 -8.69 11.90 24.11
N GLN A 172 -9.50 10.86 24.08
CA GLN A 172 -9.73 9.97 22.92
C GLN A 172 -9.95 10.75 21.63
N ARG A 173 -10.64 11.90 21.67
CA ARG A 173 -10.85 12.74 20.48
C ARG A 173 -9.55 13.32 19.90
N GLN A 174 -8.57 13.63 20.76
CA GLN A 174 -7.26 14.14 20.31
C GLN A 174 -6.47 13.03 19.64
N VAL A 175 -6.47 11.84 20.23
CA VAL A 175 -5.83 10.64 19.67
C VAL A 175 -6.42 10.30 18.30
N GLU A 176 -7.75 10.27 18.18
CA GLU A 176 -8.42 10.01 16.90
C GLU A 176 -8.11 11.06 15.84
N ARG A 177 -7.98 12.35 16.25
CA ARG A 177 -7.61 13.45 15.35
C ARG A 177 -6.18 13.31 14.86
N LYS A 178 -5.21 13.01 15.73
CA LYS A 178 -3.81 12.76 15.39
C LYS A 178 -3.72 11.57 14.41
N PHE A 179 -4.35 10.45 14.75
CA PHE A 179 -4.39 9.27 13.90
C PHE A 179 -4.97 9.58 12.52
N LYS A 180 -6.11 10.29 12.47
CA LYS A 180 -6.73 10.68 11.21
C LYS A 180 -5.86 11.62 10.38
N HIS A 181 -5.09 12.49 11.04
CA HIS A 181 -4.13 13.37 10.36
C HIS A 181 -3.02 12.57 9.67
N TRP A 182 -2.42 11.58 10.36
CA TRP A 182 -1.31 10.79 9.82
C TRP A 182 -1.74 9.68 8.85
N VAL A 183 -2.83 8.98 9.15
CA VAL A 183 -3.28 7.82 8.38
C VAL A 183 -4.39 8.19 7.39
N GLY A 184 -4.98 9.38 7.53
CA GLY A 184 -6.02 9.90 6.65
C GLY A 184 -7.41 9.29 6.84
N MET A 185 -7.57 8.36 7.79
CA MET A 185 -8.86 7.72 8.10
C MET A 185 -9.03 7.54 9.61
N SER A 186 -10.27 7.32 10.08
CA SER A 186 -10.50 7.07 11.50
C SER A 186 -9.93 5.71 11.92
N PRO A 187 -9.54 5.53 13.20
CA PRO A 187 -9.08 4.23 13.72
C PRO A 187 -10.05 3.10 13.45
N LYS A 188 -11.35 3.33 13.63
CA LYS A 188 -12.39 2.35 13.37
C LYS A 188 -12.45 1.91 11.89
N HIS A 189 -12.31 2.88 10.96
CA HIS A 189 -12.27 2.56 9.53
C HIS A 189 -11.01 1.76 9.18
N PHE A 190 -9.88 2.14 9.75
CA PHE A 190 -8.60 1.46 9.58
C PHE A 190 -8.65 0.00 10.08
N GLN A 191 -9.22 -0.26 11.27
CA GLN A 191 -9.40 -1.61 11.79
C GLN A 191 -10.27 -2.50 10.89
N ARG A 192 -11.36 -1.94 10.33
CA ARG A 192 -12.20 -2.66 9.36
C ARG A 192 -11.42 -3.02 8.10
N LEU A 193 -10.66 -2.07 7.55
CA LEU A 193 -9.80 -2.27 6.38
C LEU A 193 -8.73 -3.34 6.67
N ARG A 194 -8.06 -3.26 7.82
CA ARG A 194 -7.03 -4.23 8.24
C ARG A 194 -7.58 -5.64 8.34
N ARG A 195 -8.78 -5.83 8.92
CA ARG A 195 -9.44 -7.15 8.98
C ARG A 195 -9.69 -7.74 7.59
N VAL A 196 -10.18 -6.92 6.65
CA VAL A 196 -10.39 -7.38 5.27
C VAL A 196 -9.07 -7.70 4.59
N HIS A 197 -8.04 -6.87 4.77
CA HIS A 197 -6.72 -7.12 4.21
C HIS A 197 -6.09 -8.41 4.76
N ALA A 198 -6.17 -8.64 6.07
CA ALA A 198 -5.72 -9.89 6.70
C ALA A 198 -6.50 -11.11 6.16
N SER A 199 -7.82 -10.97 5.93
CA SER A 199 -8.62 -12.02 5.30
C SER A 199 -8.17 -12.33 3.86
N ILE A 200 -7.75 -11.32 3.09
CA ILE A 200 -7.21 -11.50 1.75
C ILE A 200 -5.90 -12.27 1.78
N GLN A 201 -5.01 -11.97 2.72
CA GLN A 201 -3.74 -12.68 2.87
C GLN A 201 -3.97 -14.12 3.31
N GLU A 202 -4.81 -14.33 4.33
CA GLU A 202 -5.14 -15.69 4.80
C GLU A 202 -5.71 -16.57 3.68
N LEU A 203 -6.59 -16.04 2.84
CA LEU A 203 -7.11 -16.79 1.68
C LEU A 203 -6.04 -17.06 0.61
N ARG A 204 -5.01 -16.23 0.48
CA ARG A 204 -3.89 -16.49 -0.41
C ARG A 204 -3.02 -17.62 0.08
N ASP A 205 -2.77 -17.64 1.38
CA ASP A 205 -1.93 -18.64 2.04
C ASP A 205 -2.67 -19.97 2.18
N ASN A 206 -3.99 -19.91 2.46
CA ASN A 206 -4.88 -21.05 2.70
C ASN A 206 -6.16 -20.97 1.84
N PRO A 207 -6.09 -21.24 0.51
CA PRO A 207 -7.25 -21.08 -0.39
C PRO A 207 -8.43 -22.00 -0.07
N GLU A 208 -8.20 -23.10 0.66
CA GLU A 208 -9.20 -24.09 1.06
C GLU A 208 -9.90 -23.75 2.38
N LEU A 209 -9.47 -22.72 3.10
CA LEU A 209 -10.07 -22.31 4.36
C LEU A 209 -11.55 -21.98 4.17
N SER A 210 -12.40 -22.48 5.06
CA SER A 210 -13.83 -22.17 5.01
C SER A 210 -14.08 -20.69 5.34
N LEU A 211 -15.03 -20.07 4.65
CA LEU A 211 -15.34 -18.66 4.86
C LEU A 211 -15.95 -18.38 6.26
N ALA A 212 -16.56 -19.39 6.88
CA ALA A 212 -17.10 -19.28 8.24
C ALA A 212 -15.96 -19.25 9.27
N GLU A 213 -14.98 -20.15 9.12
CA GLU A 213 -13.77 -20.17 9.96
C GLU A 213 -12.96 -18.89 9.79
N LEU A 214 -12.76 -18.44 8.56
CA LEU A 214 -12.09 -17.18 8.28
C LEU A 214 -12.78 -16.00 8.97
N ALA A 215 -14.10 -15.92 8.90
CA ALA A 215 -14.86 -14.85 9.56
C ALA A 215 -14.66 -14.86 11.07
N ALA A 216 -14.73 -16.03 11.70
CA ALA A 216 -14.49 -16.19 13.14
C ALA A 216 -13.05 -15.82 13.52
N TYR A 217 -12.07 -16.34 12.78
CA TYR A 217 -10.64 -16.10 13.02
C TYR A 217 -10.26 -14.61 12.90
N GLN A 218 -10.83 -13.90 11.91
CA GLN A 218 -10.57 -12.49 11.69
C GLN A 218 -11.45 -11.54 12.52
N GLY A 219 -12.25 -12.06 13.46
CA GLY A 219 -13.05 -11.26 14.40
C GLY A 219 -14.24 -10.53 13.76
N PHE A 220 -14.83 -11.11 12.71
CA PHE A 220 -16.16 -10.70 12.23
C PHE A 220 -17.25 -11.35 13.07
N SER A 221 -18.40 -10.68 13.21
CA SER A 221 -19.55 -11.25 13.94
C SER A 221 -20.10 -12.51 13.27
N ASP A 222 -20.04 -12.56 11.95
CA ASP A 222 -20.50 -13.67 11.12
C ASP A 222 -19.95 -13.56 9.68
N GLN A 223 -20.14 -14.60 8.88
CA GLN A 223 -19.74 -14.63 7.48
C GLN A 223 -20.44 -13.55 6.63
N ALA A 224 -21.68 -13.19 6.95
CA ALA A 224 -22.40 -12.16 6.21
C ALA A 224 -21.81 -10.76 6.48
N HIS A 225 -21.41 -10.48 7.72
CA HIS A 225 -20.66 -9.26 8.07
C HIS A 225 -19.33 -9.21 7.31
N MET A 226 -18.54 -10.29 7.35
CA MET A 226 -17.30 -10.37 6.56
C MET A 226 -17.55 -10.12 5.07
N THR A 227 -18.59 -10.72 4.50
CA THR A 227 -18.91 -10.56 3.07
C THR A 227 -19.25 -9.11 2.72
N ARG A 228 -20.00 -8.40 3.57
CA ARG A 228 -20.29 -6.97 3.37
C ARG A 228 -19.03 -6.12 3.43
N GLU A 229 -18.20 -6.31 4.45
CA GLU A 229 -16.94 -5.59 4.62
C GLU A 229 -15.97 -5.85 3.45
N PHE A 230 -15.81 -7.12 3.08
CA PHE A 230 -14.95 -7.54 1.98
C PHE A 230 -15.39 -6.90 0.65
N LYS A 231 -16.70 -6.88 0.38
CA LYS A 231 -17.25 -6.21 -0.81
C LYS A 231 -17.03 -4.70 -0.80
N ASN A 232 -17.13 -4.06 0.38
CA ASN A 232 -16.90 -2.63 0.52
C ASN A 232 -15.44 -2.23 0.23
N PHE A 233 -14.47 -3.02 0.70
CA PHE A 233 -13.05 -2.69 0.58
C PHE A 233 -12.38 -3.31 -0.65
N ALA A 234 -12.70 -4.57 -0.99
CA ALA A 234 -12.07 -5.33 -2.06
C ALA A 234 -12.88 -5.33 -3.37
N LEU A 235 -14.10 -4.78 -3.38
CA LEU A 235 -15.03 -4.71 -4.52
C LEU A 235 -15.49 -6.07 -5.07
N ILE A 236 -15.16 -7.15 -4.39
CA ILE A 236 -15.60 -8.53 -4.68
C ILE A 236 -16.00 -9.22 -3.38
N THR A 237 -16.66 -10.35 -3.47
CA THR A 237 -16.96 -11.16 -2.28
C THR A 237 -15.80 -12.09 -1.94
N PRO A 238 -15.64 -12.53 -0.66
CA PRO A 238 -14.59 -13.49 -0.30
C PRO A 238 -14.72 -14.81 -1.08
N GLY A 239 -15.95 -15.28 -1.37
CA GLY A 239 -16.17 -16.47 -2.19
C GLY A 239 -15.77 -16.30 -3.66
N GLN A 240 -15.94 -15.11 -4.24
CA GLN A 240 -15.41 -14.80 -5.57
C GLN A 240 -13.88 -14.75 -5.56
N PHE A 241 -13.29 -14.19 -4.48
CA PHE A 241 -11.84 -14.12 -4.34
C PHE A 241 -11.22 -15.51 -4.22
N SER A 242 -11.73 -16.36 -3.31
CA SER A 242 -11.27 -17.74 -3.15
C SER A 242 -11.36 -18.55 -4.45
N ARG A 243 -12.47 -18.44 -5.20
CA ARG A 243 -12.60 -19.11 -6.51
C ARG A 243 -11.54 -18.68 -7.53
N ARG A 244 -11.20 -17.37 -7.57
CA ARG A 244 -10.14 -16.88 -8.48
C ARG A 244 -8.75 -17.40 -8.10
N LEU A 245 -8.49 -17.67 -6.82
CA LEU A 245 -7.23 -18.26 -6.38
C LEU A 245 -7.09 -19.72 -6.83
N LYS A 246 -8.19 -20.49 -6.77
CA LYS A 246 -8.23 -21.92 -7.16
C LYS A 246 -8.16 -22.14 -8.68
N GLN A 247 -8.37 -21.12 -9.49
CA GLN A 247 -8.32 -21.18 -10.96
C GLN A 247 -6.96 -20.80 -11.55
N LYS A 248 -5.99 -20.39 -10.71
CA LYS A 248 -4.60 -20.08 -11.11
C LYS A 248 -3.69 -21.27 -10.87
#